data_b88ba8d2017225396c59890478a9ae3e
#
_entry.id   b88ba8d2017225396c59890478a9ae3e
#
_cell.length_a   1.000
_cell.length_b   1.000
_cell.length_c   1.000
_cell.angle_alpha   90.00
_cell.angle_beta   90.00
_cell.angle_gamma   90.00
#
_symmetry.space_group_name_H-M   'P 1'
#
loop_
_entity.id
_entity.type
_entity.pdbx_description
1 polymer ?
#
loop_
_entity_poly.entity_id
_entity_poly.type
_entity_poly.pdbx_seq_one_letter_code
_entity_poly.pdbx_strand_id
1 'polypeptide(L)'
;MYAELTMAGVQICEAEVWSENLLHIREDGSGWLEGRVPSKDLPYFAKFIVGLGDEATLKHSPELLQEIRQVVANLINKYGQTKLQ
;
A
#
# COMPACT_ATOMS: atom_id res chain seq x y z
N MET A 1 -2.89 5.34 -9.18
CA MET A 1 -2.06 4.55 -8.25
C MET A 1 -1.28 3.50 -8.99
N TYR A 2 -0.02 3.35 -8.64
CA TYR A 2 0.82 2.26 -9.14
C TYR A 2 1.71 1.78 -8.00
N ALA A 3 1.61 0.50 -7.67
CA ALA A 3 2.43 -0.08 -6.61
C ALA A 3 2.93 -1.45 -7.02
N GLU A 4 4.25 -1.64 -6.96
CA GLU A 4 4.86 -2.94 -7.23
C GLU A 4 4.67 -3.85 -6.03
N LEU A 5 4.41 -5.13 -6.30
CA LEU A 5 4.13 -6.11 -5.25
C LEU A 5 5.05 -7.33 -5.39
N THR A 6 5.54 -7.79 -4.25
CA THR A 6 6.16 -9.11 -4.19
C THR A 6 5.09 -10.18 -4.30
N MET A 7 5.50 -11.44 -4.41
CA MET A 7 4.55 -12.56 -4.41
C MET A 7 3.68 -12.52 -3.15
N ALA A 8 4.28 -12.26 -1.99
CA ALA A 8 3.53 -12.19 -0.74
C ALA A 8 2.52 -11.04 -0.79
N GLY A 9 2.92 -9.89 -1.37
CA GLY A 9 2.02 -8.76 -1.53
C GLY A 9 0.84 -9.09 -2.41
N VAL A 10 1.08 -9.81 -3.52
CA VAL A 10 0.01 -10.27 -4.40
C VAL A 10 -0.99 -11.14 -3.63
N GLN A 11 -0.47 -12.09 -2.86
CA GLN A 11 -1.34 -13.00 -2.11
C GLN A 11 -2.24 -12.27 -1.13
N ILE A 12 -1.70 -11.25 -0.48
CA ILE A 12 -2.50 -10.43 0.44
C ILE A 12 -3.57 -9.65 -0.33
N CYS A 13 -3.20 -9.05 -1.46
CA CYS A 13 -4.14 -8.25 -2.25
C CYS A 13 -5.25 -9.11 -2.85
N GLU A 14 -4.98 -10.36 -3.18
CA GLU A 14 -5.98 -11.22 -3.80
C GLU A 14 -7.23 -11.40 -2.94
N ALA A 15 -7.10 -11.24 -1.64
CA ALA A 15 -8.22 -11.40 -0.72
C ALA A 15 -9.18 -10.21 -0.74
N GLU A 16 -8.79 -9.10 -1.38
CA GLU A 16 -9.58 -7.88 -1.35
C GLU A 16 -10.54 -7.81 -2.53
N VAL A 17 -11.74 -7.26 -2.29
CA VAL A 17 -12.75 -7.17 -3.35
C VAL A 17 -12.29 -6.31 -4.53
N TRP A 18 -11.50 -5.27 -4.27
CA TRP A 18 -11.06 -4.37 -5.34
C TRP A 18 -9.93 -4.98 -6.18
N SER A 19 -9.42 -6.16 -5.82
CA SER A 19 -8.29 -6.76 -6.54
C SER A 19 -8.63 -7.03 -8.01
N GLU A 20 -9.87 -7.38 -8.29
CA GLU A 20 -10.28 -7.66 -9.67
C GLU A 20 -10.02 -6.49 -10.61
N ASN A 21 -10.13 -5.28 -10.09
CA ASN A 21 -9.98 -4.08 -10.91
C ASN A 21 -8.58 -3.48 -10.89
N LEU A 22 -7.78 -3.79 -9.89
CA LEU A 22 -6.50 -3.11 -9.67
C LEU A 22 -5.29 -4.04 -9.74
N LEU A 23 -5.47 -5.33 -9.45
CA LEU A 23 -4.34 -6.24 -9.30
C LEU A 23 -3.97 -6.90 -10.63
N HIS A 24 -2.68 -6.84 -10.93
CA HIS A 24 -2.09 -7.52 -12.09
C HIS A 24 -1.01 -8.46 -11.60
N ILE A 25 -0.99 -9.68 -12.11
CA ILE A 25 -0.08 -10.72 -11.62
C ILE A 25 0.82 -11.18 -12.75
N ARG A 26 2.13 -11.27 -12.47
CA ARG A 26 3.10 -11.78 -13.42
C ARG A 26 3.22 -13.30 -13.29
N GLU A 27 3.86 -13.91 -14.28
CA GLU A 27 4.04 -15.36 -14.28
C GLU A 27 4.80 -15.86 -13.06
N ASP A 28 5.70 -15.06 -12.54
CA ASP A 28 6.52 -15.46 -11.38
C ASP A 28 5.78 -15.29 -10.05
N GLY A 29 4.54 -14.83 -10.09
CA GLY A 29 3.74 -14.66 -8.89
C GLY A 29 3.82 -13.27 -8.27
N SER A 30 4.79 -12.45 -8.68
CA SER A 30 4.81 -11.05 -8.30
C SER A 30 3.75 -10.30 -9.10
N GLY A 31 3.56 -9.02 -8.82
CA GLY A 31 2.57 -8.26 -9.56
C GLY A 31 2.61 -6.80 -9.23
N TRP A 32 1.49 -6.13 -9.52
CA TRP A 32 1.39 -4.70 -9.23
C TRP A 32 -0.08 -4.30 -9.15
N LEU A 33 -0.31 -3.20 -8.46
CA LEU A 33 -1.61 -2.55 -8.42
C LEU A 33 -1.55 -1.36 -9.35
N GLU A 34 -2.56 -1.22 -10.20
CA GLU A 34 -2.62 -0.10 -11.11
C GLU A 34 -4.08 0.25 -11.38
N GLY A 35 -4.40 1.54 -11.26
CA GLY A 35 -5.74 1.99 -11.55
C GLY A 35 -6.04 3.32 -10.88
N ARG A 36 -7.22 3.83 -11.16
CA ARG A 36 -7.69 5.06 -10.57
C ARG A 36 -8.22 4.81 -9.18
N VAL A 37 -7.86 5.69 -8.27
CA VAL A 37 -8.35 5.63 -6.89
C VAL A 37 -9.01 6.97 -6.60
N PRO A 38 -10.30 6.97 -6.28
CA PRO A 38 -10.97 8.23 -5.91
C PRO A 38 -10.30 8.86 -4.69
N SER A 39 -10.31 10.19 -4.65
CA SER A 39 -9.66 10.91 -3.55
C SER A 39 -10.14 10.45 -2.18
N LYS A 40 -11.42 10.12 -2.06
CA LYS A 40 -11.99 9.71 -0.79
C LYS A 40 -11.42 8.38 -0.29
N ASP A 41 -10.87 7.58 -1.19
CA ASP A 41 -10.33 6.27 -0.85
C ASP A 41 -8.82 6.30 -0.60
N LEU A 42 -8.16 7.43 -0.82
CA LEU A 42 -6.72 7.53 -0.61
C LEU A 42 -6.31 7.15 0.82
N PRO A 43 -7.02 7.60 1.86
CA PRO A 43 -6.63 7.20 3.23
C PRO A 43 -6.69 5.69 3.43
N TYR A 44 -7.68 5.02 2.85
CA TYR A 44 -7.79 3.58 2.95
C TYR A 44 -6.59 2.89 2.30
N PHE A 45 -6.27 3.28 1.05
CA PHE A 45 -5.17 2.64 0.32
C PHE A 45 -3.82 2.99 0.94
N ALA A 46 -3.68 4.19 1.50
CA ALA A 46 -2.44 4.53 2.20
C ALA A 46 -2.19 3.57 3.36
N LYS A 47 -3.22 3.32 4.15
CA LYS A 47 -3.09 2.40 5.28
C LYS A 47 -2.86 0.97 4.81
N PHE A 48 -3.53 0.58 3.73
CA PHE A 48 -3.36 -0.75 3.18
C PHE A 48 -1.92 -0.97 2.72
N ILE A 49 -1.37 -0.02 1.95
CA ILE A 49 0.01 -0.11 1.46
C ILE A 49 1.00 -0.15 2.63
N VAL A 50 0.80 0.71 3.63
CA VAL A 50 1.66 0.70 4.82
C VAL A 50 1.60 -0.67 5.50
N GLY A 51 0.40 -1.26 5.57
CA GLY A 51 0.22 -2.57 6.18
C GLY A 51 0.93 -3.69 5.44
N LEU A 52 1.20 -3.51 4.16
CA LEU A 52 1.97 -4.49 3.39
C LEU A 52 3.47 -4.43 3.70
N GLY A 53 3.94 -3.35 4.31
CA GLY A 53 5.35 -3.23 4.63
C GLY A 53 6.22 -3.29 3.39
N ASP A 54 7.24 -4.14 3.43
CA ASP A 54 8.17 -4.27 2.31
C ASP A 54 7.60 -5.03 1.13
N GLU A 55 6.39 -5.56 1.25
CA GLU A 55 5.80 -6.35 0.17
C GLU A 55 5.20 -5.47 -0.93
N ALA A 56 5.14 -4.16 -0.73
CA ALA A 56 4.64 -3.22 -1.72
C ALA A 56 5.56 -2.01 -1.81
N THR A 57 5.75 -1.50 -3.02
CA THR A 57 6.51 -0.27 -3.26
C THR A 57 5.68 0.64 -4.14
N LEU A 58 5.28 1.77 -3.59
CA LEU A 58 4.50 2.75 -4.34
C LEU A 58 5.38 3.47 -5.35
N LYS A 59 4.86 3.67 -6.56
CA LYS A 59 5.54 4.40 -7.62
C LYS A 59 4.58 5.36 -8.30
N HIS A 60 5.10 6.52 -8.70
CA HIS A 60 4.37 7.47 -9.57
C HIS A 60 2.99 7.86 -9.06
N SER A 61 2.82 7.99 -7.75
CA SER A 61 1.53 8.33 -7.15
C SER A 61 1.74 9.37 -6.06
N PRO A 62 2.01 10.63 -6.43
CA PRO A 62 2.39 11.63 -5.42
C PRO A 62 1.32 11.89 -4.37
N GLU A 63 0.05 11.86 -4.75
CA GLU A 63 -1.02 12.10 -3.78
C GLU A 63 -1.11 10.97 -2.76
N LEU A 64 -1.01 9.73 -3.24
CA LEU A 64 -1.05 8.59 -2.33
C LEU A 64 0.22 8.55 -1.48
N LEU A 65 1.36 8.91 -2.05
CA LEU A 65 2.60 8.99 -1.29
C LEU A 65 2.47 9.98 -0.13
N GLN A 66 1.82 11.11 -0.37
CA GLN A 66 1.59 12.08 0.67
C GLN A 66 0.77 11.49 1.82
N GLU A 67 -0.30 10.75 1.47
CA GLU A 67 -1.11 10.09 2.49
C GLU A 67 -0.32 9.04 3.26
N ILE A 68 0.52 8.27 2.55
CA ILE A 68 1.37 7.28 3.19
C ILE A 68 2.34 7.93 4.17
N ARG A 69 2.96 9.03 3.76
CA ARG A 69 3.88 9.75 4.64
C ARG A 69 3.18 10.23 5.90
N GLN A 70 1.93 10.66 5.77
CA GLN A 70 1.15 11.09 6.93
C GLN A 70 0.90 9.93 7.87
N VAL A 71 0.50 8.77 7.33
CA VAL A 71 0.27 7.57 8.14
C VAL A 71 1.55 7.17 8.86
N VAL A 72 2.67 7.14 8.14
CA VAL A 72 3.95 6.74 8.73
C VAL A 72 4.37 7.74 9.81
N ALA A 73 4.22 9.03 9.55
CA ALA A 73 4.58 10.05 10.54
C ALA A 73 3.76 9.90 11.82
N ASN A 74 2.46 9.63 11.66
CA ASN A 74 1.60 9.41 12.81
C ASN A 74 2.01 8.19 13.62
N LEU A 75 2.41 7.12 12.94
CA LEU A 75 2.86 5.90 13.61
C LEU A 75 4.18 6.10 14.33
N ILE A 76 5.11 6.80 13.70
CA ILE A 76 6.39 7.12 14.33
C ILE A 76 6.15 7.98 15.56
N ASN A 77 5.27 8.96 15.45
CA ASN A 77 4.94 9.84 16.55
C ASN A 77 4.35 9.07 17.74
N LYS A 78 3.53 8.07 17.41
CA LYS A 78 2.84 7.28 18.43
C LYS A 78 3.76 6.24 19.07
N TYR A 79 4.56 5.55 18.27
CA TYR A 79 5.37 4.42 18.74
C TYR A 79 6.86 4.71 18.82
N GLY A 80 7.37 5.61 17.97
CA GLY A 80 8.80 5.88 17.91
C GLY A 80 9.32 6.59 19.14
N GLN A 81 8.46 7.23 19.92
CA GLN A 81 8.85 7.95 21.13
C GLN A 81 8.72 7.11 22.37
N THR A 82 8.20 5.89 22.24
CA THR A 82 8.04 5.01 23.39
C THR A 82 9.40 4.47 23.76
N LYS A 83 9.78 4.77 24.98
CA LYS A 83 11.00 4.22 25.40
C LYS A 83 10.75 2.86 25.76
N LEU A 84 10.70 2.40 25.70
CA LEU A 84 10.35 1.33 26.00
C LEU A 84 9.89 0.95 26.94
N GLN A 85 9.52 0.89 27.03
CA GLN A 85 8.81 0.55 28.09
C GLN A 85 8.65 -0.69 28.33
#